data_ded4f5f185fb7671ef322b2a18a2794c
#
_entry.id   ded4f5f185fb7671ef322b2a18a2794c
#
_cell.length_a   1.000
_cell.length_b   1.000
_cell.length_c   1.000
_cell.angle_alpha   90.00
_cell.angle_beta   90.00
_cell.angle_gamma   90.00
#
_symmetry.space_group_name_H-M   'P 1'
#
loop_
_entity.id
_entity.type
_entity.pdbx_description
1 polymer ?
#
loop_
_entity_poly.entity_id
_entity_poly.type
_entity_poly.pdbx_seq_one_letter_code
_entity_poly.pdbx_strand_id
1 'polypeptide(L)'
;MIKIFRCECRRLLCNKFLIGLLAVLLFYAGQVFYAVALPGVAHTAPFSPWSFGAYLGRLLPLVWVGALFFLTFFTSARERRAAVLTAATPADPRRYALARCAAALVGVALLCLAALALAALLYARLFGWTDWGSLALPALVILAPPLVFALGSGWLLGRLRPWLLYVWMLLPFALE
;
A
#
# COMPACT_ATOMS: atom_id res chain seq x y z
N MET A 1 6.41 -21.39 10.40
CA MET A 1 5.98 -20.30 9.55
C MET A 1 5.20 -19.22 10.28
N ILE A 2 4.14 -19.56 11.01
CA ILE A 2 3.27 -18.58 11.71
C ILE A 2 4.04 -17.66 12.66
N LYS A 3 5.01 -18.19 13.43
CA LYS A 3 5.82 -17.38 14.35
C LYS A 3 6.68 -16.33 13.63
N ILE A 4 7.31 -16.71 12.51
CA ILE A 4 8.14 -15.79 11.69
C ILE A 4 7.25 -14.69 11.09
N PHE A 5 6.13 -15.07 10.48
CA PHE A 5 5.15 -14.14 9.92
C PHE A 5 4.65 -13.15 10.97
N ARG A 6 4.23 -13.64 12.15
CA ARG A 6 3.75 -12.78 13.25
C ARG A 6 4.82 -11.80 13.73
N CYS A 7 6.08 -12.24 13.79
CA CYS A 7 7.20 -11.39 14.17
C CYS A 7 7.43 -10.27 13.14
N GLU A 8 7.43 -10.61 11.83
CA GLU A 8 7.63 -9.62 10.76
C GLU A 8 6.43 -8.66 10.66
N CYS A 9 5.20 -9.15 10.79
CA CYS A 9 4.02 -8.27 10.87
C CYS A 9 4.11 -7.32 12.07
N ARG A 10 4.44 -7.81 13.26
CA ARG A 10 4.58 -6.96 14.44
C ARG A 10 5.66 -5.90 14.25
N ARG A 11 6.78 -6.26 13.63
CA ARG A 11 7.89 -5.36 13.33
C ARG A 11 7.49 -4.26 12.36
N LEU A 12 6.67 -4.58 11.33
CA LEU A 12 6.14 -3.60 10.38
C LEU A 12 5.07 -2.72 11.02
N LEU A 13 4.10 -3.33 11.70
CA LEU A 13 2.92 -2.64 12.22
C LEU A 13 3.23 -1.78 13.45
N CYS A 14 4.15 -2.20 14.31
CA CYS A 14 4.57 -1.43 15.49
C CYS A 14 5.63 -0.37 15.18
N ASN A 15 5.92 -0.09 13.90
CA ASN A 15 6.91 0.90 13.52
C ASN A 15 6.29 2.31 13.51
N LYS A 16 6.98 3.27 14.14
CA LYS A 16 6.57 4.69 14.14
C LYS A 16 6.40 5.28 12.74
N PHE A 17 7.18 4.78 11.78
CA PHE A 17 7.08 5.20 10.39
C PHE A 17 5.77 4.78 9.72
N LEU A 18 5.18 3.65 10.10
CA LEU A 18 3.86 3.25 9.60
C LEU A 18 2.79 4.24 10.04
N ILE A 19 2.86 4.67 11.30
CA ILE A 19 1.89 5.65 11.84
C ILE A 19 2.01 6.98 11.09
N GLY A 20 3.24 7.45 10.85
CA GLY A 20 3.49 8.64 10.05
C GLY A 20 2.98 8.52 8.62
N LEU A 21 3.28 7.39 7.95
CA LEU A 21 2.80 7.12 6.58
C LEU A 21 1.28 7.06 6.51
N LEU A 22 0.65 6.41 7.50
CA LEU A 22 -0.82 6.32 7.59
C LEU A 22 -1.44 7.70 7.82
N ALA A 23 -0.87 8.53 8.69
CA ALA A 23 -1.34 9.89 8.92
C ALA A 23 -1.27 10.75 7.64
N VAL A 24 -0.14 10.68 6.91
CA VAL A 24 0.03 11.37 5.62
C VAL A 24 -0.97 10.85 4.59
N LEU A 25 -1.15 9.53 4.50
CA LEU A 25 -2.11 8.92 3.58
C LEU A 25 -3.54 9.36 3.87
N LEU A 26 -3.97 9.34 5.13
CA LEU A 26 -5.32 9.73 5.52
C LEU A 26 -5.56 11.23 5.30
N PHE A 27 -4.58 12.07 5.60
CA PHE A 27 -4.65 13.50 5.32
C PHE A 27 -4.79 13.77 3.82
N TYR A 28 -3.93 13.16 3.01
CA TYR A 28 -3.98 13.28 1.54
C TYR A 28 -5.27 12.72 0.96
N ALA A 29 -5.72 11.56 1.45
CA ALA A 29 -6.97 10.94 1.03
C ALA A 29 -8.17 11.86 1.31
N GLY A 30 -8.19 12.55 2.45
CA GLY A 30 -9.19 13.57 2.76
C GLY A 30 -9.17 14.72 1.76
N GLN A 31 -7.99 15.27 1.46
CA GLN A 31 -7.84 16.38 0.47
C GLN A 31 -8.31 15.95 -0.92
N VAL A 32 -7.89 14.79 -1.38
CA VAL A 32 -8.29 14.26 -2.70
C VAL A 32 -9.80 13.99 -2.73
N PHE A 33 -10.40 13.53 -1.63
CA PHE A 33 -11.83 13.31 -1.56
C PHE A 33 -12.62 14.61 -1.82
N TYR A 34 -12.24 15.71 -1.16
CA TYR A 34 -12.87 17.02 -1.36
C TYR A 34 -12.59 17.62 -2.74
N ALA A 35 -11.41 17.36 -3.32
CA ALA A 35 -11.02 17.93 -4.59
C ALA A 35 -11.57 17.17 -5.81
N VAL A 36 -11.73 15.84 -5.71
CA VAL A 36 -12.05 14.96 -6.85
C VAL A 36 -13.38 14.26 -6.67
N ALA A 37 -13.60 13.59 -5.52
CA ALA A 37 -14.80 12.79 -5.31
C ALA A 37 -16.05 13.66 -5.07
N LEU A 38 -15.92 14.74 -4.30
CA LEU A 38 -17.04 15.60 -3.98
C LEU A 38 -17.61 16.35 -5.21
N PRO A 39 -16.80 16.97 -6.09
CA PRO A 39 -17.29 17.61 -7.29
C PRO A 39 -17.83 16.61 -8.34
N GLY A 40 -17.41 15.36 -8.27
CA GLY A 40 -17.66 14.34 -9.27
C GLY A 40 -16.82 14.56 -10.54
N VAL A 41 -16.63 13.50 -11.32
CA VAL A 41 -15.88 13.54 -12.57
C VAL A 41 -16.85 13.45 -13.74
N ALA A 42 -16.65 14.30 -14.76
CA ALA A 42 -17.44 14.28 -16.00
C ALA A 42 -18.97 14.36 -15.77
N HIS A 43 -19.43 15.21 -14.85
CA HIS A 43 -20.85 15.38 -14.48
C HIS A 43 -21.51 14.13 -13.89
N THR A 44 -20.73 13.16 -13.43
CA THR A 44 -21.26 11.97 -12.74
C THR A 44 -21.47 12.24 -11.25
N ALA A 45 -22.37 11.49 -10.64
CA ALA A 45 -22.60 11.61 -9.20
C ALA A 45 -21.33 11.33 -8.39
N PRO A 46 -21.11 12.01 -7.25
CA PRO A 46 -19.92 11.82 -6.40
C PRO A 46 -19.69 10.36 -5.97
N PHE A 47 -20.78 9.61 -5.78
CA PHE A 47 -20.79 8.19 -5.41
C PHE A 47 -20.77 7.23 -6.61
N SER A 48 -20.56 7.73 -7.83
CA SER A 48 -20.43 6.88 -9.02
C SER A 48 -19.12 6.10 -9.00
N PRO A 49 -19.06 4.90 -9.61
CA PRO A 49 -17.82 4.14 -9.77
C PRO A 49 -16.70 4.93 -10.47
N TRP A 50 -17.06 5.87 -11.36
CA TRP A 50 -16.13 6.73 -12.08
C TRP A 50 -15.46 7.76 -11.17
N SER A 51 -16.27 8.50 -10.39
CA SER A 51 -15.72 9.48 -9.42
C SER A 51 -14.90 8.82 -8.34
N PHE A 52 -15.35 7.66 -7.86
CA PHE A 52 -14.60 6.85 -6.92
C PHE A 52 -13.32 6.29 -7.52
N GLY A 53 -13.37 5.85 -8.79
CA GLY A 53 -12.20 5.39 -9.53
C GLY A 53 -11.13 6.48 -9.68
N ALA A 54 -11.56 7.70 -10.04
CA ALA A 54 -10.67 8.84 -10.13
C ALA A 54 -10.02 9.19 -8.77
N TYR A 55 -10.81 9.12 -7.68
CA TYR A 55 -10.29 9.28 -6.32
C TYR A 55 -9.20 8.26 -6.01
N LEU A 56 -9.44 6.97 -6.29
CA LEU A 56 -8.47 5.90 -6.06
C LEU A 56 -7.23 6.06 -6.95
N GLY A 57 -7.40 6.47 -8.20
CA GLY A 57 -6.30 6.75 -9.12
C GLY A 57 -5.35 7.81 -8.57
N ARG A 58 -5.89 8.88 -7.98
CA ARG A 58 -5.09 9.93 -7.33
C ARG A 58 -4.40 9.48 -6.04
N LEU A 59 -4.95 8.47 -5.36
CA LEU A 59 -4.31 7.89 -4.17
C LEU A 59 -3.22 6.89 -4.51
N LEU A 60 -3.28 6.29 -5.68
CA LEU A 60 -2.40 5.20 -6.10
C LEU A 60 -0.91 5.53 -5.96
N PRO A 61 -0.40 6.72 -6.39
CA PRO A 61 1.02 7.07 -6.23
C PRO A 61 1.50 6.99 -4.79
N LEU A 62 0.70 7.49 -3.84
CA LEU A 62 1.06 7.49 -2.43
C LEU A 62 1.02 6.07 -1.83
N VAL A 63 0.03 5.26 -2.19
CA VAL A 63 -0.06 3.85 -1.78
C VAL A 63 1.08 3.03 -2.40
N TRP A 64 1.48 3.34 -3.65
CA TRP A 64 2.64 2.77 -4.31
C TRP A 64 3.94 3.04 -3.53
N VAL A 65 4.17 4.30 -3.16
CA VAL A 65 5.32 4.67 -2.31
C VAL A 65 5.28 3.89 -0.99
N GLY A 66 4.11 3.80 -0.36
CA GLY A 66 3.94 3.02 0.87
C GLY A 66 4.28 1.54 0.70
N ALA A 67 3.85 0.93 -0.40
CA ALA A 67 4.14 -0.47 -0.73
C ALA A 67 5.65 -0.71 -0.89
N LEU A 68 6.33 0.15 -1.64
CA LEU A 68 7.77 0.07 -1.84
C LEU A 68 8.55 0.40 -0.57
N PHE A 69 8.04 1.33 0.25
CA PHE A 69 8.63 1.64 1.54
C PHE A 69 8.70 0.43 2.46
N PHE A 70 7.66 -0.42 2.50
CA PHE A 70 7.73 -1.68 3.26
C PHE A 70 8.85 -2.60 2.75
N LEU A 71 9.12 -2.60 1.45
CA LEU A 71 10.22 -3.39 0.89
C LEU A 71 11.60 -2.86 1.30
N THR A 72 11.75 -1.55 1.55
CA THR A 72 13.04 -0.99 2.01
C THR A 72 13.45 -1.54 3.37
N PHE A 73 12.51 -1.88 4.26
CA PHE A 73 12.82 -2.53 5.53
C PHE A 73 13.50 -3.88 5.33
N PHE A 74 13.06 -4.64 4.32
CA PHE A 74 13.58 -5.99 4.03
C PHE A 74 14.91 -5.97 3.25
N THR A 75 15.21 -4.85 2.58
CA THR A 75 16.44 -4.68 1.79
C THR A 75 17.51 -3.86 2.50
N SER A 76 17.24 -3.41 3.73
CA SER A 76 18.16 -2.58 4.52
C SER A 76 19.49 -3.28 4.80
N ALA A 77 20.55 -2.49 5.01
CA ALA A 77 21.88 -3.01 5.32
C ALA A 77 21.91 -3.86 6.63
N ARG A 78 21.04 -3.51 7.58
CA ARG A 78 20.86 -4.27 8.83
C ARG A 78 20.32 -5.68 8.56
N GLU A 79 19.37 -5.81 7.65
CA GLU A 79 18.79 -7.09 7.24
C GLU A 79 19.79 -7.97 6.48
N ARG A 80 20.65 -7.38 5.66
CA ARG A 80 21.71 -8.12 4.97
C ARG A 80 22.72 -8.70 5.94
N ARG A 81 23.08 -7.98 7.00
CA ARG A 81 23.93 -8.50 8.07
C ARG A 81 23.25 -9.63 8.84
N ALA A 82 21.95 -9.49 9.13
CA ALA A 82 21.17 -10.53 9.78
C ALA A 82 20.97 -11.77 8.89
N ALA A 83 20.92 -11.61 7.56
CA ALA A 83 20.79 -12.72 6.62
C ALA A 83 21.98 -13.69 6.67
N VAL A 84 23.19 -13.20 6.97
CA VAL A 84 24.36 -14.05 7.16
C VAL A 84 24.18 -14.95 8.39
N LEU A 85 23.61 -14.42 9.47
CA LEU A 85 23.31 -15.18 10.69
C LEU A 85 22.16 -16.17 10.49
N THR A 86 21.13 -15.78 9.72
CA THR A 86 20.01 -16.67 9.39
C THR A 86 20.39 -17.78 8.42
N ALA A 87 21.42 -17.59 7.56
CA ALA A 87 21.95 -18.64 6.71
C ALA A 87 22.62 -19.78 7.51
N ALA A 88 23.08 -19.50 8.73
CA ALA A 88 23.62 -20.49 9.64
C ALA A 88 22.53 -21.30 10.39
N THR A 89 21.26 -20.91 10.28
CA THR A 89 20.15 -21.64 10.92
C THR A 89 19.49 -22.59 9.90
N PRO A 90 18.91 -23.72 10.33
CA PRO A 90 18.26 -24.69 9.45
C PRO A 90 16.90 -24.20 8.90
N ALA A 91 16.70 -22.88 8.82
CA ALA A 91 15.47 -22.29 8.31
C ALA A 91 15.49 -22.27 6.77
N ASP A 92 14.43 -22.79 6.14
CA ASP A 92 14.26 -22.79 4.70
C ASP A 92 14.15 -21.31 4.19
N PRO A 93 15.09 -20.85 3.34
CA PRO A 93 15.14 -19.47 2.86
C PRO A 93 13.89 -19.08 2.05
N ARG A 94 13.24 -20.05 1.39
CA ARG A 94 12.00 -19.81 0.64
C ARG A 94 10.83 -19.47 1.56
N ARG A 95 10.70 -20.20 2.67
CA ARG A 95 9.66 -19.96 3.67
C ARG A 95 9.83 -18.60 4.35
N TYR A 96 11.07 -18.19 4.58
CA TYR A 96 11.36 -16.87 5.13
C TYR A 96 11.02 -15.74 4.17
N ALA A 97 11.37 -15.88 2.88
CA ALA A 97 11.00 -14.92 1.85
C ALA A 97 9.48 -14.78 1.70
N LEU A 98 8.75 -15.91 1.68
CA LEU A 98 7.28 -15.91 1.61
C LEU A 98 6.65 -15.20 2.82
N ALA A 99 7.17 -15.42 4.03
CA ALA A 99 6.66 -14.75 5.23
C ALA A 99 6.83 -13.21 5.15
N ARG A 100 7.94 -12.75 4.59
CA ARG A 100 8.21 -11.31 4.37
C ARG A 100 7.29 -10.73 3.29
N CYS A 101 7.12 -11.41 2.16
CA CYS A 101 6.17 -10.98 1.13
C CYS A 101 4.75 -10.88 1.70
N ALA A 102 4.31 -11.89 2.46
CA ALA A 102 3.00 -11.88 3.10
C ALA A 102 2.87 -10.72 4.11
N ALA A 103 3.91 -10.43 4.90
CA ALA A 103 3.90 -9.29 5.82
C ALA A 103 3.81 -7.94 5.08
N ALA A 104 4.54 -7.78 3.95
CA ALA A 104 4.43 -6.59 3.12
C ALA A 104 3.01 -6.42 2.53
N LEU A 105 2.42 -7.51 2.03
CA LEU A 105 1.04 -7.52 1.53
C LEU A 105 0.05 -7.09 2.61
N VAL A 106 0.20 -7.58 3.84
CA VAL A 106 -0.65 -7.16 4.97
C VAL A 106 -0.49 -5.67 5.26
N GLY A 107 0.74 -5.15 5.23
CA GLY A 107 0.99 -3.72 5.40
C GLY A 107 0.31 -2.86 4.32
N VAL A 108 0.43 -3.26 3.06
CA VAL A 108 -0.22 -2.58 1.92
C VAL A 108 -1.73 -2.68 2.01
N ALA A 109 -2.26 -3.86 2.33
CA ALA A 109 -3.71 -4.05 2.52
C ALA A 109 -4.24 -3.14 3.63
N LEU A 110 -3.50 -2.96 4.72
CA LEU A 110 -3.87 -2.07 5.80
C LEU A 110 -3.92 -0.60 5.35
N LEU A 111 -2.96 -0.14 4.53
CA LEU A 111 -2.99 1.20 3.95
C LEU A 111 -4.21 1.40 3.04
N CYS A 112 -4.48 0.43 2.16
CA CYS A 112 -5.65 0.46 1.28
C CYS A 112 -6.94 0.49 2.09
N LEU A 113 -7.08 -0.40 3.07
CA LEU A 113 -8.27 -0.48 3.93
C LEU A 113 -8.48 0.81 4.72
N ALA A 114 -7.41 1.45 5.21
CA ALA A 114 -7.53 2.73 5.91
C ALA A 114 -8.02 3.84 4.99
N ALA A 115 -7.51 3.92 3.76
CA ALA A 115 -7.97 4.90 2.77
C ALA A 115 -9.44 4.65 2.35
N LEU A 116 -9.80 3.38 2.14
CA LEU A 116 -11.18 2.99 1.81
C LEU A 116 -12.14 3.25 2.97
N ALA A 117 -11.73 2.97 4.21
CA ALA A 117 -12.53 3.24 5.40
C ALA A 117 -12.77 4.75 5.59
N LEU A 118 -11.78 5.59 5.31
CA LEU A 118 -11.95 7.03 5.33
C LEU A 118 -12.94 7.48 4.26
N ALA A 119 -12.81 7.01 3.02
CA ALA A 119 -13.75 7.31 1.94
C ALA A 119 -15.16 6.87 2.31
N ALA A 120 -15.30 5.65 2.86
CA ALA A 120 -16.55 5.12 3.34
C ALA A 120 -17.21 6.04 4.38
N LEU A 121 -16.43 6.46 5.36
CA LEU A 121 -16.92 7.35 6.42
C LEU A 121 -17.36 8.71 5.86
N LEU A 122 -16.61 9.27 4.91
CA LEU A 122 -16.94 10.53 4.27
C LEU A 122 -18.21 10.42 3.39
N TYR A 123 -18.36 9.36 2.59
CA TYR A 123 -19.58 9.11 1.82
C TYR A 123 -20.80 8.92 2.71
N ALA A 124 -20.67 8.15 3.80
CA ALA A 124 -21.77 7.97 4.76
C ALA A 124 -22.17 9.29 5.43
N ARG A 125 -21.18 10.12 5.82
CA ARG A 125 -21.42 11.40 6.51
C ARG A 125 -21.99 12.48 5.61
N LEU A 126 -21.49 12.60 4.37
CA LEU A 126 -21.85 13.69 3.47
C LEU A 126 -23.08 13.37 2.59
N PHE A 127 -23.25 12.11 2.21
CA PHE A 127 -24.28 11.70 1.25
C PHE A 127 -25.26 10.67 1.81
N GLY A 128 -25.08 10.17 3.05
CA GLY A 128 -25.86 9.06 3.58
C GLY A 128 -25.69 7.75 2.79
N TRP A 129 -24.61 7.64 2.00
CA TRP A 129 -24.37 6.50 1.12
C TRP A 129 -23.95 5.26 1.91
N THR A 130 -24.63 4.13 1.67
CA THR A 130 -24.41 2.88 2.40
C THR A 130 -24.14 1.68 1.50
N ASP A 131 -24.25 1.82 0.17
CA ASP A 131 -24.04 0.71 -0.77
C ASP A 131 -22.56 0.53 -1.13
N TRP A 132 -21.80 -0.04 -0.18
CA TRP A 132 -20.37 -0.31 -0.34
C TRP A 132 -20.07 -1.43 -1.34
N GLY A 133 -21.05 -2.30 -1.61
CA GLY A 133 -20.89 -3.42 -2.54
C GLY A 133 -20.58 -2.95 -3.95
N SER A 134 -21.21 -1.88 -4.41
CA SER A 134 -21.02 -1.31 -5.74
C SER A 134 -19.62 -0.71 -5.94
N LEU A 135 -18.94 -0.27 -4.86
CA LEU A 135 -17.60 0.32 -4.89
C LEU A 135 -16.47 -0.69 -4.65
N ALA A 136 -16.79 -1.89 -4.17
CA ALA A 136 -15.79 -2.91 -3.87
C ALA A 136 -15.05 -3.40 -5.14
N LEU A 137 -15.78 -3.65 -6.22
CA LEU A 137 -15.20 -4.10 -7.48
C LEU A 137 -14.27 -3.04 -8.11
N PRO A 138 -14.67 -1.76 -8.27
CA PRO A 138 -13.78 -0.70 -8.70
C PRO A 138 -12.53 -0.56 -7.83
N ALA A 139 -12.67 -0.64 -6.50
CA ALA A 139 -11.53 -0.59 -5.59
C ALA A 139 -10.52 -1.71 -5.86
N LEU A 140 -11.00 -2.94 -6.01
CA LEU A 140 -10.15 -4.10 -6.27
C LEU A 140 -9.45 -3.97 -7.64
N VAL A 141 -10.17 -3.62 -8.69
CA VAL A 141 -9.63 -3.52 -10.06
C VAL A 141 -8.59 -2.41 -10.18
N ILE A 142 -8.78 -1.29 -9.50
CA ILE A 142 -7.88 -0.14 -9.60
C ILE A 142 -6.64 -0.32 -8.70
N LEU A 143 -6.80 -0.86 -7.49
CA LEU A 143 -5.68 -0.95 -6.54
C LEU A 143 -4.87 -2.23 -6.68
N ALA A 144 -5.50 -3.39 -6.91
CA ALA A 144 -4.79 -4.67 -6.83
C ALA A 144 -3.72 -4.85 -7.92
N PRO A 145 -3.98 -4.64 -9.23
CA PRO A 145 -2.98 -4.89 -10.26
C PRO A 145 -1.72 -4.01 -10.12
N PRO A 146 -1.82 -2.67 -9.95
CA PRO A 146 -0.64 -1.84 -9.79
C PRO A 146 0.15 -2.16 -8.53
N LEU A 147 -0.52 -2.50 -7.41
CA LEU A 147 0.16 -2.82 -6.16
C LEU A 147 0.86 -4.17 -6.20
N VAL A 148 0.28 -5.17 -6.85
CA VAL A 148 0.95 -6.46 -7.11
C VAL A 148 2.18 -6.24 -7.98
N PHE A 149 2.05 -5.42 -9.03
CA PHE A 149 3.17 -5.05 -9.90
C PHE A 149 4.25 -4.27 -9.12
N ALA A 150 3.86 -3.29 -8.27
CA ALA A 150 4.79 -2.54 -7.43
C ALA A 150 5.59 -3.44 -6.50
N LEU A 151 4.91 -4.37 -5.81
CA LEU A 151 5.55 -5.30 -4.89
C LEU A 151 6.47 -6.29 -5.62
N GLY A 152 6.03 -6.84 -6.75
CA GLY A 152 6.81 -7.79 -7.55
C GLY A 152 8.06 -7.14 -8.16
N SER A 153 7.89 -6.01 -8.85
CA SER A 153 8.99 -5.25 -9.44
C SER A 153 9.94 -4.70 -8.38
N GLY A 154 9.39 -4.13 -7.30
CA GLY A 154 10.16 -3.63 -6.18
C GLY A 154 10.99 -4.71 -5.48
N TRP A 155 10.44 -5.91 -5.33
CA TRP A 155 11.17 -7.05 -4.80
C TRP A 155 12.37 -7.44 -5.67
N LEU A 156 12.20 -7.47 -6.99
CA LEU A 156 13.29 -7.73 -7.93
C LEU A 156 14.35 -6.64 -7.91
N LEU A 157 13.94 -5.36 -7.99
CA LEU A 157 14.84 -4.21 -7.96
C LEU A 157 15.62 -4.13 -6.64
N GLY A 158 14.97 -4.40 -5.51
CA GLY A 158 15.58 -4.42 -4.20
C GLY A 158 16.65 -5.51 -4.04
N ARG A 159 16.52 -6.63 -4.77
CA ARG A 159 17.54 -7.67 -4.83
C ARG A 159 18.74 -7.26 -5.69
N LEU A 160 18.52 -6.54 -6.77
CA LEU A 160 19.59 -6.07 -7.65
C LEU A 160 20.39 -4.96 -6.97
N ARG A 161 19.73 -3.86 -6.66
CA ARG A 161 20.37 -2.72 -5.96
C ARG A 161 19.32 -1.97 -5.13
N PRO A 162 19.49 -1.83 -3.81
CA PRO A 162 18.49 -1.21 -2.94
C PRO A 162 18.15 0.25 -3.28
N TRP A 163 19.10 1.00 -3.84
CA TRP A 163 18.86 2.39 -4.21
C TRP A 163 17.84 2.51 -5.37
N LEU A 164 17.71 1.48 -6.23
CA LEU A 164 16.72 1.46 -7.30
C LEU A 164 15.28 1.50 -6.77
N LEU A 165 15.03 1.04 -5.53
CA LEU A 165 13.71 1.17 -4.91
C LEU A 165 13.29 2.63 -4.75
N TYR A 166 14.22 3.51 -4.39
CA TYR A 166 13.91 4.93 -4.21
C TYR A 166 13.58 5.60 -5.54
N VAL A 167 14.31 5.24 -6.61
CA VAL A 167 14.00 5.71 -7.96
C VAL A 167 12.63 5.20 -8.41
N TRP A 168 12.33 3.92 -8.12
CA TRP A 168 11.06 3.28 -8.47
C TRP A 168 9.87 3.88 -7.71
N MET A 169 10.08 4.43 -6.51
CA MET A 169 9.07 5.17 -5.77
C MET A 169 8.63 6.45 -6.48
N LEU A 170 9.51 7.08 -7.24
CA LEU A 170 9.23 8.33 -7.94
C LEU A 170 8.52 8.11 -9.29
N LEU A 171 8.52 6.87 -9.81
CA LEU A 171 7.95 6.56 -11.12
C LEU A 171 6.49 7.04 -11.30
N PRO A 172 5.55 6.77 -10.38
CA PRO A 172 4.17 7.17 -10.59
C PRO A 172 3.98 8.69 -10.65
N PHE A 173 4.82 9.47 -9.99
CA PHE A 173 4.78 10.94 -10.05
C PHE A 173 5.42 11.51 -11.33
N ALA A 174 6.25 10.72 -12.01
CA ALA A 174 6.83 11.13 -13.29
C ALA A 174 5.90 10.83 -14.49
N LEU A 175 4.88 10.02 -14.28
CA LEU A 175 3.91 9.59 -15.30
C LEU A 175 2.56 10.36 -15.21
N GLU A 176 2.35 11.16 -14.17
CA GLU A 176 1.21 12.09 -14.06
C GLU A 176 1.46 13.37 -14.86
#